data_dc438075211a5ebd343eab6518bf2ec2
#
_entry.id   dc438075211a5ebd343eab6518bf2ec2
#
_cell.length_a   1.000
_cell.length_b   1.000
_cell.length_c   1.000
_cell.angle_alpha   90.00
_cell.angle_beta   90.00
_cell.angle_gamma   90.00
#
_symmetry.space_group_name_H-M   'P 1'
#
loop_
_entity.id
_entity.type
_entity.pdbx_description
1 polymer ?
#
loop_
_entity_poly.entity_id
_entity_poly.type
_entity_poly.pdbx_seq_one_letter_code
_entity_poly.pdbx_strand_id
1 'polypeptide(L)'
;MPASAPAFACFHLTPPNEGTAQTYWAFFQIMAATIRRTCPAAEIHLLTNTSSDVPDGLDCDQVFRHNTTRSQKECFERLMVEEVECWQAYFASDLFQEATVLIDVDLLVQKDPFDLFDGEFDIGLTYTDDPALHPFNSGVIFVDPSRPAVISRYFDRVVERVKSYGPEFQEWYGDQMAIAALLDDPDYSEASPAVIDQTKDDLNYRLWPTEQRNYSLPLDAENKPIFMVAAEPGVLHFKGARKGLMLRYAVEILGFDAVEDASVAGGWKISGPV
;
A
#
# COMPACT_ATOMS: atom_id res chain seq x y z
N MET A 1 3.03 -0.28 29.76
CA MET A 1 2.05 -0.07 28.67
C MET A 1 2.02 -1.39 27.90
N PRO A 2 0.88 -1.85 27.38
CA PRO A 2 0.94 -2.96 26.44
C PRO A 2 1.90 -2.56 25.32
N ALA A 3 2.65 -3.51 24.77
CA ALA A 3 3.44 -3.27 23.57
C ALA A 3 2.50 -2.80 22.46
N SER A 4 2.86 -1.76 21.73
CA SER A 4 2.13 -1.34 20.55
C SER A 4 2.17 -2.46 19.50
N ALA A 5 1.14 -2.59 18.69
CA ALA A 5 1.06 -3.60 17.66
C ALA A 5 1.65 -3.07 16.34
N PRO A 6 2.25 -3.94 15.49
CA PRO A 6 2.63 -3.54 14.15
C PRO A 6 1.39 -3.15 13.34
N ALA A 7 1.54 -2.31 12.32
CA ALA A 7 0.42 -1.74 11.60
C ALA A 7 0.51 -1.92 10.08
N PHE A 8 -0.65 -2.13 9.46
CA PHE A 8 -0.85 -1.85 8.04
C PHE A 8 -1.49 -0.47 7.90
N ALA A 9 -0.90 0.40 7.11
CA ALA A 9 -1.41 1.75 6.89
C ALA A 9 -1.77 1.93 5.41
N CYS A 10 -3.05 2.15 5.12
CA CYS A 10 -3.58 2.25 3.77
C CYS A 10 -4.07 3.67 3.51
N PHE A 11 -3.48 4.35 2.51
CA PHE A 11 -4.00 5.64 2.08
C PHE A 11 -5.18 5.47 1.13
N HIS A 12 -6.27 6.18 1.42
CA HIS A 12 -7.41 6.25 0.50
C HIS A 12 -8.20 7.55 0.66
N LEU A 13 -8.59 8.12 -0.47
CA LEU A 13 -9.57 9.21 -0.55
C LEU A 13 -10.89 8.69 -1.12
N THR A 14 -12.00 9.10 -0.52
CA THR A 14 -13.33 8.75 -1.05
C THR A 14 -13.55 9.40 -2.41
N PRO A 15 -13.66 8.63 -3.50
CA PRO A 15 -13.95 9.19 -4.81
C PRO A 15 -15.31 9.96 -4.83
N PRO A 16 -15.42 11.02 -5.64
CA PRO A 16 -16.65 11.81 -5.71
C PRO A 16 -17.82 11.07 -6.38
N ASN A 17 -17.53 10.00 -7.12
CA ASN A 17 -18.55 9.12 -7.70
C ASN A 17 -18.90 8.01 -6.73
N GLU A 18 -20.16 7.93 -6.31
CA GLU A 18 -20.63 6.97 -5.30
C GLU A 18 -20.34 5.51 -5.68
N GLY A 19 -20.58 5.10 -6.94
CA GLY A 19 -20.32 3.73 -7.37
C GLY A 19 -18.82 3.38 -7.35
N THR A 20 -17.96 4.34 -7.70
CA THR A 20 -16.51 4.18 -7.58
C THR A 20 -16.10 4.11 -6.11
N ALA A 21 -16.65 4.96 -5.24
CA ALA A 21 -16.38 4.96 -3.82
C ALA A 21 -16.73 3.61 -3.18
N GLN A 22 -17.93 3.07 -3.47
CA GLN A 22 -18.33 1.76 -2.97
C GLN A 22 -17.39 0.65 -3.43
N THR A 23 -16.93 0.67 -4.68
CA THR A 23 -15.99 -0.31 -5.20
C THR A 23 -14.66 -0.30 -4.44
N TYR A 24 -14.10 0.89 -4.18
CA TYR A 24 -12.85 1.00 -3.44
C TYR A 24 -13.01 0.65 -1.95
N TRP A 25 -14.14 0.97 -1.34
CA TRP A 25 -14.43 0.54 0.02
C TRP A 25 -14.61 -0.98 0.12
N ALA A 26 -15.15 -1.63 -0.93
CA ALA A 26 -15.18 -3.08 -1.01
C ALA A 26 -13.75 -3.68 -1.06
N PHE A 27 -12.85 -3.08 -1.85
CA PHE A 27 -11.45 -3.49 -1.87
C PHE A 27 -10.80 -3.35 -0.49
N PHE A 28 -11.02 -2.22 0.19
CA PHE A 28 -10.53 -2.02 1.55
C PHE A 28 -11.01 -3.12 2.51
N GLN A 29 -12.30 -3.46 2.49
CA GLN A 29 -12.85 -4.52 3.34
C GLN A 29 -12.25 -5.90 3.02
N ILE A 30 -12.03 -6.21 1.75
CA ILE A 30 -11.39 -7.46 1.33
C ILE A 30 -9.92 -7.50 1.79
N MET A 31 -9.18 -6.41 1.60
CA MET A 31 -7.81 -6.25 2.08
C MET A 31 -7.76 -6.45 3.60
N ALA A 32 -8.60 -5.72 4.36
CA ALA A 32 -8.68 -5.82 5.82
C ALA A 32 -8.95 -7.26 6.28
N ALA A 33 -9.90 -7.96 5.66
CA ALA A 33 -10.21 -9.35 5.98
C ALA A 33 -8.99 -10.27 5.79
N THR A 34 -8.18 -10.06 4.74
CA THR A 34 -6.94 -10.85 4.55
C THR A 34 -5.88 -10.53 5.59
N ILE A 35 -5.75 -9.25 6.00
CA ILE A 35 -4.85 -8.83 7.09
C ILE A 35 -5.29 -9.48 8.40
N ARG A 36 -6.57 -9.36 8.79
CA ARG A 36 -7.09 -9.96 10.03
C ARG A 36 -6.83 -11.46 10.12
N ARG A 37 -6.94 -12.17 8.99
CA ARG A 37 -6.64 -13.61 8.94
C ARG A 37 -5.16 -13.91 9.08
N THR A 38 -4.31 -13.15 8.37
CA THR A 38 -2.89 -13.46 8.22
C THR A 38 -2.06 -12.90 9.37
N CYS A 39 -2.42 -11.70 9.83
CA CYS A 39 -1.71 -10.92 10.85
C CYS A 39 -2.70 -10.47 11.94
N PRO A 40 -3.32 -11.37 12.72
CA PRO A 40 -4.41 -11.03 13.64
C PRO A 40 -4.01 -10.07 14.77
N ALA A 41 -2.72 -9.92 15.03
CA ALA A 41 -2.19 -8.98 16.03
C ALA A 41 -1.89 -7.58 15.46
N ALA A 42 -1.92 -7.42 14.13
CA ALA A 42 -1.61 -6.14 13.50
C ALA A 42 -2.81 -5.19 13.53
N GLU A 43 -2.56 -3.90 13.70
CA GLU A 43 -3.55 -2.85 13.52
C GLU A 43 -3.71 -2.49 12.03
N ILE A 44 -4.89 -2.02 11.66
CA ILE A 44 -5.20 -1.50 10.33
C ILE A 44 -5.51 -0.01 10.47
N HIS A 45 -4.67 0.84 9.89
CA HIS A 45 -4.81 2.28 9.90
C HIS A 45 -5.28 2.77 8.52
N LEU A 46 -6.44 3.38 8.45
CA LEU A 46 -6.86 4.12 7.27
C LEU A 46 -6.23 5.51 7.30
N LEU A 47 -5.40 5.82 6.33
CA LEU A 47 -4.84 7.15 6.12
C LEU A 47 -5.69 7.90 5.10
N THR A 48 -6.14 9.11 5.45
CA THR A 48 -6.99 9.93 4.58
C THR A 48 -6.78 11.42 4.88
N ASN A 49 -7.56 12.28 4.28
CA ASN A 49 -7.53 13.71 4.58
C ASN A 49 -8.87 14.23 5.13
N THR A 50 -8.88 15.48 5.57
CA THR A 50 -10.06 16.11 6.18
C THR A 50 -11.17 16.43 5.18
N SER A 51 -10.91 16.35 3.86
CA SER A 51 -11.93 16.55 2.81
C SER A 51 -12.64 15.26 2.39
N SER A 52 -12.19 14.10 2.89
CA SER A 52 -12.69 12.79 2.50
C SER A 52 -13.71 12.25 3.51
N ASP A 53 -14.89 11.89 3.02
CA ASP A 53 -15.90 11.20 3.83
C ASP A 53 -15.50 9.72 3.99
N VAL A 54 -15.38 9.28 5.23
CA VAL A 54 -15.10 7.88 5.57
C VAL A 54 -16.39 7.25 6.06
N PRO A 55 -16.87 6.17 5.43
CA PRO A 55 -18.09 5.53 5.87
C PRO A 55 -17.92 4.83 7.23
N ASP A 56 -19.01 4.76 7.98
CA ASP A 56 -19.05 3.99 9.21
C ASP A 56 -18.91 2.49 8.95
N GLY A 57 -18.39 1.75 9.92
CA GLY A 57 -18.31 0.29 9.88
C GLY A 57 -17.20 -0.29 9.00
N LEU A 58 -16.19 0.52 8.62
CA LEU A 58 -14.96 -0.02 8.05
C LEU A 58 -14.20 -0.86 9.09
N ASP A 59 -13.63 -1.99 8.65
CA ASP A 59 -12.74 -2.79 9.49
C ASP A 59 -11.35 -2.17 9.55
N CYS A 60 -11.22 -1.10 10.32
CA CYS A 60 -9.95 -0.48 10.66
C CYS A 60 -9.91 -0.10 12.13
N ASP A 61 -8.72 -0.11 12.73
CA ASP A 61 -8.51 0.21 14.15
C ASP A 61 -8.36 1.72 14.36
N GLN A 62 -7.77 2.42 13.38
CA GLN A 62 -7.52 3.86 13.42
C GLN A 62 -7.86 4.52 12.08
N VAL A 63 -8.36 5.74 12.17
CA VAL A 63 -8.51 6.64 11.01
C VAL A 63 -7.62 7.86 11.23
N PHE A 64 -6.49 7.92 10.54
CA PHE A 64 -5.61 9.07 10.54
C PHE A 64 -6.04 10.07 9.48
N ARG A 65 -6.27 11.33 9.85
CA ARG A 65 -6.68 12.38 8.93
C ARG A 65 -5.62 13.47 8.80
N HIS A 66 -5.01 13.52 7.64
CA HIS A 66 -4.15 14.64 7.27
C HIS A 66 -4.98 15.90 7.02
N ASN A 67 -4.53 17.04 7.55
CA ASN A 67 -5.20 18.31 7.31
C ASN A 67 -4.88 18.85 5.92
N THR A 68 -5.90 19.06 5.12
CA THR A 68 -5.77 19.71 3.81
C THR A 68 -6.69 20.93 3.72
N THR A 69 -6.27 21.95 2.98
CA THR A 69 -7.10 23.10 2.61
C THR A 69 -7.68 22.98 1.21
N ARG A 70 -7.33 21.89 0.50
CA ARG A 70 -7.80 21.61 -0.86
C ARG A 70 -9.22 21.07 -0.83
N SER A 71 -10.01 21.43 -1.82
CA SER A 71 -11.29 20.80 -2.07
C SER A 71 -11.10 19.33 -2.48
N GLN A 72 -12.13 18.51 -2.35
CA GLN A 72 -12.09 17.11 -2.77
C GLN A 72 -11.62 16.96 -4.22
N LYS A 73 -12.10 17.81 -5.13
CA LYS A 73 -11.68 17.79 -6.55
C LYS A 73 -10.18 18.05 -6.69
N GLU A 74 -9.65 19.09 -6.03
CA GLU A 74 -8.21 19.41 -6.08
C GLU A 74 -7.35 18.30 -5.48
N CYS A 75 -7.85 17.59 -4.44
CA CYS A 75 -7.17 16.43 -3.89
C CYS A 75 -7.02 15.31 -4.93
N PHE A 76 -8.05 15.04 -5.75
CA PHE A 76 -7.96 14.05 -6.82
C PHE A 76 -7.08 14.49 -7.99
N GLU A 77 -7.08 15.76 -8.34
CA GLU A 77 -6.17 16.33 -9.35
C GLU A 77 -4.68 16.30 -8.90
N ARG A 78 -4.43 16.03 -7.61
CA ARG A 78 -3.11 15.93 -6.98
C ARG A 78 -3.00 14.73 -6.03
N LEU A 79 -3.55 13.60 -6.45
CA LEU A 79 -3.69 12.42 -5.59
C LEU A 79 -2.37 11.97 -4.99
N MET A 80 -1.29 11.97 -5.78
CA MET A 80 0.04 11.59 -5.29
C MET A 80 0.62 12.62 -4.30
N VAL A 81 0.26 13.89 -4.40
CA VAL A 81 0.65 14.91 -3.41
C VAL A 81 -0.07 14.66 -2.09
N GLU A 82 -1.40 14.42 -2.13
CA GLU A 82 -2.19 14.12 -0.93
C GLU A 82 -1.68 12.86 -0.23
N GLU A 83 -1.35 11.83 -1.00
CA GLU A 83 -0.84 10.57 -0.47
C GLU A 83 0.48 10.76 0.28
N VAL A 84 1.48 11.35 -0.38
CA VAL A 84 2.80 11.51 0.25
C VAL A 84 2.79 12.53 1.40
N GLU A 85 1.95 13.57 1.35
CA GLU A 85 1.74 14.48 2.49
C GLU A 85 1.07 13.75 3.66
N CYS A 86 0.14 12.84 3.38
CA CYS A 86 -0.49 12.02 4.40
C CYS A 86 0.50 11.03 5.03
N TRP A 87 1.36 10.37 4.25
CA TRP A 87 2.43 9.52 4.74
C TRP A 87 3.40 10.30 5.65
N GLN A 88 3.87 11.47 5.18
CA GLN A 88 4.74 12.35 5.96
C GLN A 88 4.12 12.70 7.32
N ALA A 89 2.86 13.13 7.32
CA ALA A 89 2.16 13.50 8.54
C ALA A 89 1.93 12.29 9.47
N TYR A 90 1.64 11.11 8.91
CA TYR A 90 1.47 9.88 9.67
C TYR A 90 2.77 9.45 10.35
N PHE A 91 3.90 9.45 9.64
CA PHE A 91 5.21 9.11 10.21
C PHE A 91 5.74 10.12 11.22
N ALA A 92 5.18 11.33 11.25
CA ALA A 92 5.45 12.33 12.29
C ALA A 92 4.47 12.26 13.48
N SER A 93 3.49 11.37 13.45
CA SER A 93 2.44 11.26 14.48
C SER A 93 2.76 10.20 15.54
N ASP A 94 2.01 10.26 16.64
CA ASP A 94 2.09 9.26 17.72
C ASP A 94 1.53 7.88 17.32
N LEU A 95 0.93 7.73 16.15
CA LEU A 95 0.47 6.43 15.64
C LEU A 95 1.60 5.59 15.04
N PHE A 96 2.69 6.23 14.62
CA PHE A 96 3.86 5.51 14.12
C PHE A 96 4.83 5.16 15.26
N GLN A 97 4.61 4.03 15.92
CA GLN A 97 5.43 3.56 17.04
C GLN A 97 6.08 2.20 16.78
N GLU A 98 5.52 1.43 15.85
CA GLU A 98 5.93 0.07 15.53
C GLU A 98 6.12 -0.12 14.02
N ALA A 99 6.68 -1.28 13.64
CA ALA A 99 6.82 -1.68 12.25
C ALA A 99 5.52 -1.45 11.46
N THR A 100 5.62 -0.70 10.38
CA THR A 100 4.44 -0.33 9.58
C THR A 100 4.64 -0.75 8.13
N VAL A 101 3.61 -1.35 7.54
CA VAL A 101 3.54 -1.63 6.11
C VAL A 101 2.53 -0.67 5.48
N LEU A 102 3.01 0.29 4.67
CA LEU A 102 2.13 1.04 3.78
C LEU A 102 1.62 0.11 2.69
N ILE A 103 0.33 0.16 2.40
CA ILE A 103 -0.32 -0.78 1.50
C ILE A 103 -1.43 -0.10 0.71
N ASP A 104 -1.51 -0.37 -0.60
CA ASP A 104 -2.63 0.07 -1.45
C ASP A 104 -3.91 -0.71 -1.12
N VAL A 105 -5.07 -0.11 -1.40
CA VAL A 105 -6.36 -0.75 -1.11
C VAL A 105 -6.65 -1.99 -1.97
N ASP A 106 -6.01 -2.12 -3.14
CA ASP A 106 -6.21 -3.21 -4.10
C ASP A 106 -5.20 -4.36 -3.93
N LEU A 107 -4.84 -4.63 -2.68
CA LEU A 107 -3.90 -5.66 -2.28
C LEU A 107 -4.54 -6.73 -1.39
N LEU A 108 -4.02 -7.96 -1.45
CA LEU A 108 -4.35 -9.05 -0.54
C LEU A 108 -3.08 -9.54 0.16
N VAL A 109 -3.14 -9.64 1.49
CA VAL A 109 -2.03 -10.16 2.31
C VAL A 109 -2.20 -11.66 2.49
N GLN A 110 -1.21 -12.45 2.07
CA GLN A 110 -1.23 -13.91 2.14
C GLN A 110 -0.28 -14.49 3.19
N LYS A 111 0.76 -13.73 3.56
CA LYS A 111 1.72 -14.09 4.60
C LYS A 111 1.98 -12.90 5.49
N ASP A 112 2.30 -13.17 6.75
CA ASP A 112 2.72 -12.14 7.69
C ASP A 112 4.02 -11.50 7.21
N PRO A 113 4.05 -10.17 6.94
CA PRO A 113 5.26 -9.49 6.49
C PRO A 113 6.12 -8.97 7.64
N PHE A 114 5.67 -9.06 8.89
CA PHE A 114 6.37 -8.46 10.02
C PHE A 114 7.59 -9.28 10.46
N ASP A 115 7.72 -10.52 10.01
CA ASP A 115 8.94 -11.32 10.17
C ASP A 115 10.14 -10.81 9.34
N LEU A 116 9.89 -9.85 8.43
CA LEU A 116 10.94 -9.20 7.62
C LEU A 116 11.66 -8.07 8.35
N PHE A 117 11.07 -7.56 9.44
CA PHE A 117 11.61 -6.44 10.20
C PHE A 117 12.67 -6.94 11.19
N ASP A 118 13.92 -6.96 10.75
CA ASP A 118 15.11 -7.39 11.53
C ASP A 118 15.89 -6.21 12.14
N GLY A 119 15.42 -4.96 11.90
CA GLY A 119 16.07 -3.74 12.37
C GLY A 119 17.27 -3.30 11.54
N GLU A 120 17.54 -3.95 10.40
CA GLU A 120 18.68 -3.63 9.54
C GLU A 120 18.38 -2.62 8.44
N PHE A 121 17.11 -2.27 8.24
CA PHE A 121 16.67 -1.25 7.25
C PHE A 121 15.70 -0.24 7.87
N ASP A 122 15.66 0.96 7.31
CA ASP A 122 14.68 2.00 7.65
C ASP A 122 13.44 1.87 6.76
N ILE A 123 13.65 1.62 5.46
CA ILE A 123 12.60 1.48 4.45
C ILE A 123 12.85 0.25 3.59
N GLY A 124 11.82 -0.53 3.41
CA GLY A 124 11.80 -1.66 2.51
C GLY A 124 10.88 -1.40 1.33
N LEU A 125 11.30 -1.74 0.13
CA LEU A 125 10.57 -1.51 -1.12
C LEU A 125 10.54 -2.77 -1.96
N THR A 126 9.62 -2.79 -2.92
CA THR A 126 9.62 -3.82 -3.95
C THR A 126 10.10 -3.27 -5.28
N TYR A 127 10.95 -4.04 -5.97
CA TYR A 127 11.53 -3.64 -7.25
C TYR A 127 11.27 -4.66 -8.34
N THR A 128 11.33 -4.20 -9.59
CA THR A 128 11.30 -5.04 -10.78
C THR A 128 12.46 -4.68 -11.69
N ASP A 129 12.99 -5.68 -12.39
CA ASP A 129 14.01 -5.52 -13.42
C ASP A 129 13.41 -5.36 -14.83
N ASP A 130 12.09 -5.32 -14.96
CA ASP A 130 11.42 -5.05 -16.24
C ASP A 130 11.65 -3.60 -16.67
N PRO A 131 12.43 -3.34 -17.74
CA PRO A 131 12.76 -1.99 -18.17
C PRO A 131 11.55 -1.21 -18.73
N ALA A 132 10.43 -1.87 -18.96
CA ALA A 132 9.17 -1.24 -19.38
C ALA A 132 8.37 -0.67 -18.20
N LEU A 133 8.79 -0.96 -16.96
CA LEU A 133 8.11 -0.57 -15.73
C LEU A 133 8.98 0.40 -14.90
N HIS A 134 8.36 1.11 -13.98
CA HIS A 134 9.12 1.84 -12.96
C HIS A 134 9.86 0.83 -12.08
N PRO A 135 11.13 1.10 -11.71
CA PRO A 135 11.95 0.15 -10.95
C PRO A 135 11.37 -0.17 -9.57
N PHE A 136 10.69 0.78 -8.94
CA PHE A 136 10.02 0.59 -7.65
C PHE A 136 8.51 0.68 -7.80
N ASN A 137 7.82 -0.02 -6.89
CA ASN A 137 6.38 0.08 -6.77
C ASN A 137 5.99 0.48 -5.34
N SER A 138 5.30 1.60 -5.19
CA SER A 138 4.87 2.19 -3.92
C SER A 138 3.68 1.47 -3.26
N GLY A 139 3.01 0.56 -3.96
CA GLY A 139 1.86 -0.14 -3.41
C GLY A 139 2.15 -0.98 -2.16
N VAL A 140 3.42 -1.28 -1.89
CA VAL A 140 3.87 -1.90 -0.63
C VAL A 140 5.19 -1.26 -0.21
N ILE A 141 5.21 -0.61 0.95
CA ILE A 141 6.41 -0.02 1.54
C ILE A 141 6.50 -0.47 3.01
N PHE A 142 7.63 -1.04 3.40
CA PHE A 142 7.92 -1.44 4.77
C PHE A 142 8.68 -0.30 5.45
N VAL A 143 8.27 0.11 6.65
CA VAL A 143 8.89 1.22 7.39
C VAL A 143 9.18 0.79 8.81
N ASP A 144 10.47 0.77 9.18
CA ASP A 144 10.94 0.40 10.52
C ASP A 144 11.04 1.65 11.41
N PRO A 145 10.42 1.68 12.60
CA PRO A 145 10.37 2.86 13.46
C PRO A 145 11.67 3.15 14.23
N SER A 146 12.69 2.31 14.12
CA SER A 146 13.90 2.44 14.94
C SER A 146 14.66 3.76 14.75
N ARG A 147 14.55 4.38 13.57
CA ARG A 147 15.21 5.65 13.24
C ARG A 147 14.21 6.71 12.71
N PRO A 148 13.24 7.17 13.53
CA PRO A 148 12.11 7.99 13.07
C PRO A 148 12.55 9.33 12.45
N ALA A 149 13.67 9.91 12.89
CA ALA A 149 14.19 11.14 12.29
C ALA A 149 14.75 10.94 10.88
N VAL A 150 15.26 9.75 10.56
CA VAL A 150 15.70 9.40 9.19
C VAL A 150 14.49 9.22 8.30
N ILE A 151 13.47 8.49 8.78
CA ILE A 151 12.20 8.28 8.08
C ILE A 151 11.54 9.62 7.76
N SER A 152 11.39 10.49 8.76
CA SER A 152 10.79 11.83 8.57
C SER A 152 11.52 12.63 7.47
N ARG A 153 12.86 12.72 7.53
CA ARG A 153 13.63 13.42 6.49
C ARG A 153 13.47 12.82 5.10
N TYR A 154 13.36 11.49 5.02
CA TYR A 154 13.13 10.83 3.73
C TYR A 154 11.78 11.20 3.13
N PHE A 155 10.70 11.10 3.92
CA PHE A 155 9.36 11.47 3.43
C PHE A 155 9.20 12.97 3.19
N ASP A 156 9.91 13.85 3.90
CA ASP A 156 10.02 15.28 3.56
C ASP A 156 10.54 15.47 2.14
N ARG A 157 11.61 14.74 1.76
CA ARG A 157 12.19 14.78 0.41
C ARG A 157 11.26 14.18 -0.64
N VAL A 158 10.54 13.11 -0.33
CA VAL A 158 9.53 12.53 -1.22
C VAL A 158 8.44 13.56 -1.53
N VAL A 159 7.89 14.21 -0.51
CA VAL A 159 6.88 15.28 -0.67
C VAL A 159 7.40 16.43 -1.53
N GLU A 160 8.60 16.95 -1.24
CA GLU A 160 9.21 18.01 -2.03
C GLU A 160 9.39 17.60 -3.50
N ARG A 161 9.81 16.35 -3.73
CA ARG A 161 10.03 15.83 -5.08
C ARG A 161 8.72 15.69 -5.85
N VAL A 162 7.66 15.11 -5.27
CA VAL A 162 6.35 14.98 -5.92
C VAL A 162 5.77 16.36 -6.25
N LYS A 163 5.88 17.32 -5.33
CA LYS A 163 5.42 18.71 -5.55
C LYS A 163 6.17 19.42 -6.68
N SER A 164 7.39 19.02 -6.99
CA SER A 164 8.19 19.60 -8.08
C SER A 164 7.83 19.08 -9.47
N TYR A 165 7.04 18.02 -9.57
CA TYR A 165 6.61 17.45 -10.84
C TYR A 165 5.46 18.21 -11.50
N GLY A 166 5.26 17.98 -12.80
CA GLY A 166 4.08 18.47 -13.53
C GLY A 166 2.77 17.84 -13.04
N PRO A 167 1.63 18.45 -13.40
CA PRO A 167 0.31 18.01 -12.92
C PRO A 167 0.01 16.52 -13.17
N GLU A 168 0.44 15.98 -14.30
CA GLU A 168 0.24 14.58 -14.68
C GLU A 168 0.88 13.59 -13.69
N PHE A 169 2.06 13.95 -13.14
CA PHE A 169 2.75 13.13 -12.12
C PHE A 169 2.28 13.45 -10.69
N GLN A 170 1.68 14.61 -10.46
CA GLN A 170 1.01 14.91 -9.21
C GLN A 170 -0.32 14.16 -9.07
N GLU A 171 -0.97 13.84 -10.19
CA GLU A 171 -2.19 13.06 -10.25
C GLU A 171 -1.90 11.53 -10.21
N TRP A 172 -0.82 11.07 -10.88
CA TRP A 172 -0.52 9.64 -11.02
C TRP A 172 0.98 9.35 -11.15
N TYR A 173 1.47 8.31 -10.52
CA TYR A 173 2.87 7.82 -10.52
C TYR A 173 3.93 8.72 -9.87
N GLY A 174 3.61 9.90 -9.39
CA GLY A 174 4.61 10.83 -8.88
C GLY A 174 5.32 10.33 -7.62
N ASP A 175 4.65 9.57 -6.80
CA ASP A 175 5.18 8.90 -5.61
C ASP A 175 6.29 7.90 -5.97
N GLN A 176 6.03 6.98 -6.91
CA GLN A 176 7.01 6.00 -7.38
C GLN A 176 8.22 6.67 -8.06
N MET A 177 7.96 7.69 -8.87
CA MET A 177 9.03 8.47 -9.50
C MET A 177 9.88 9.25 -8.48
N ALA A 178 9.26 9.79 -7.43
CA ALA A 178 9.98 10.49 -6.38
C ALA A 178 10.86 9.53 -5.58
N ILE A 179 10.34 8.36 -5.22
CA ILE A 179 11.09 7.29 -4.56
C ILE A 179 12.29 6.89 -5.42
N ALA A 180 12.07 6.57 -6.71
CA ALA A 180 13.14 6.19 -7.62
C ALA A 180 14.22 7.30 -7.77
N ALA A 181 13.82 8.57 -7.82
CA ALA A 181 14.76 9.68 -7.92
C ALA A 181 15.58 9.95 -6.65
N LEU A 182 15.14 9.46 -5.50
CA LEU A 182 15.81 9.62 -4.22
C LEU A 182 16.69 8.43 -3.83
N LEU A 183 16.49 7.28 -4.46
CA LEU A 183 17.27 6.07 -4.25
C LEU A 183 18.18 5.82 -5.47
N ASP A 184 19.19 4.97 -5.29
CA ASP A 184 19.97 4.51 -6.41
C ASP A 184 19.25 3.35 -7.11
N ASP A 185 19.41 3.27 -8.44
CA ASP A 185 18.91 2.12 -9.18
C ASP A 185 19.57 0.86 -8.63
N PRO A 186 18.80 -0.24 -8.44
CA PRO A 186 19.38 -1.51 -8.07
C PRO A 186 20.41 -1.97 -9.11
N ASP A 187 21.52 -2.54 -8.65
CA ASP A 187 22.47 -3.18 -9.55
C ASP A 187 21.89 -4.52 -10.02
N TYR A 188 21.31 -4.52 -11.20
CA TYR A 188 20.74 -5.71 -11.84
C TYR A 188 21.80 -6.62 -12.51
N SER A 189 23.08 -6.43 -12.22
CA SER A 189 24.19 -7.04 -12.96
C SER A 189 24.30 -8.56 -12.86
N GLU A 190 23.47 -9.24 -12.03
CA GLU A 190 23.51 -10.68 -11.91
C GLU A 190 22.12 -11.34 -11.87
N ALA A 191 22.00 -12.39 -12.61
CA ALA A 191 20.88 -13.15 -13.08
C ALA A 191 20.02 -13.87 -12.01
N SER A 192 19.72 -13.25 -10.85
CA SER A 192 18.75 -13.81 -9.91
C SER A 192 18.11 -12.70 -9.10
N PRO A 193 16.78 -12.64 -8.99
CA PRO A 193 16.12 -11.66 -8.16
C PRO A 193 16.52 -11.89 -6.69
N ALA A 194 17.41 -11.06 -6.20
CA ALA A 194 17.96 -11.13 -4.84
C ALA A 194 17.39 -10.02 -3.96
N VAL A 195 17.41 -10.23 -2.67
CA VAL A 195 17.21 -9.14 -1.70
C VAL A 195 18.47 -8.27 -1.72
N ILE A 196 18.28 -6.95 -1.80
CA ILE A 196 19.39 -5.98 -1.94
C ILE A 196 19.31 -5.00 -0.77
N ASP A 197 20.37 -4.95 0.05
CA ASP A 197 20.54 -3.94 1.09
C ASP A 197 21.45 -2.83 0.60
N GLN A 198 21.02 -1.58 0.76
CA GLN A 198 21.75 -0.39 0.33
C GLN A 198 21.63 0.73 1.37
N THR A 199 22.56 1.69 1.29
CA THR A 199 22.53 2.91 2.11
C THR A 199 22.75 4.13 1.23
N LYS A 200 21.87 5.14 1.36
CA LYS A 200 22.02 6.42 0.67
C LYS A 200 21.57 7.57 1.58
N ASP A 201 22.43 8.60 1.72
CA ASP A 201 22.12 9.78 2.52
C ASP A 201 21.68 9.45 3.96
N ASP A 202 22.33 8.50 4.62
CA ASP A 202 22.00 8.00 5.96
C ASP A 202 20.71 7.14 6.04
N LEU A 203 20.04 6.86 4.94
CA LEU A 203 18.90 5.95 4.86
C LEU A 203 19.38 4.54 4.51
N ASN A 204 19.07 3.56 5.35
CA ASN A 204 19.23 2.15 5.02
C ASN A 204 17.96 1.65 4.35
N TYR A 205 18.06 1.11 3.15
CA TYR A 205 16.89 0.57 2.49
C TYR A 205 17.13 -0.83 1.94
N ARG A 206 16.08 -1.63 1.99
CA ARG A 206 16.08 -3.02 1.51
C ARG A 206 15.10 -3.17 0.36
N LEU A 207 15.54 -3.86 -0.69
CA LEU A 207 14.76 -4.10 -1.89
C LEU A 207 14.46 -5.58 -2.03
N TRP A 208 13.18 -5.91 -2.20
CA TRP A 208 12.72 -7.26 -2.53
C TRP A 208 12.20 -7.30 -3.97
N PRO A 209 12.42 -8.41 -4.69
CA PRO A 209 11.74 -8.63 -5.96
C PRO A 209 10.21 -8.54 -5.82
N THR A 210 9.54 -7.86 -6.76
CA THR A 210 8.07 -7.74 -6.75
C THR A 210 7.36 -9.09 -6.73
N GLU A 211 7.95 -10.12 -7.33
CA GLU A 211 7.43 -11.48 -7.36
C GLU A 211 7.28 -12.10 -5.96
N GLN A 212 8.06 -11.63 -4.99
CA GLN A 212 8.04 -12.15 -3.63
C GLN A 212 7.10 -11.39 -2.70
N ARG A 213 6.99 -10.06 -2.87
CA ARG A 213 6.35 -9.20 -1.85
C ARG A 213 5.28 -8.25 -2.39
N ASN A 214 5.09 -8.20 -3.72
CA ASN A 214 4.12 -7.30 -4.37
C ASN A 214 3.73 -7.88 -5.74
N TYR A 215 3.32 -9.13 -5.75
CA TYR A 215 3.10 -9.90 -6.96
C TYR A 215 1.82 -9.46 -7.67
N SER A 216 1.91 -9.23 -8.97
CA SER A 216 0.74 -9.01 -9.81
C SER A 216 0.44 -10.27 -10.63
N LEU A 217 -0.82 -10.71 -10.64
CA LEU A 217 -1.22 -11.84 -11.46
C LEU A 217 -0.84 -11.60 -12.93
N PRO A 218 -0.29 -12.61 -13.63
CA PRO A 218 0.07 -12.47 -15.03
C PRO A 218 -1.16 -12.24 -15.91
N LEU A 219 -0.94 -11.65 -17.07
CA LEU A 219 -1.96 -11.50 -18.11
C LEU A 219 -1.71 -12.54 -19.21
N ASP A 220 -2.79 -12.99 -19.84
CA ASP A 220 -2.71 -13.81 -21.04
C ASP A 220 -2.39 -12.95 -22.30
N ALA A 221 -2.30 -13.60 -23.47
CA ALA A 221 -2.03 -12.93 -24.73
C ALA A 221 -3.12 -11.92 -25.16
N GLU A 222 -4.30 -11.96 -24.54
CA GLU A 222 -5.41 -11.04 -24.77
C GLU A 222 -5.49 -9.96 -23.69
N ASN A 223 -4.45 -9.83 -22.85
CA ASN A 223 -4.40 -8.95 -21.66
C ASN A 223 -5.49 -9.24 -20.61
N LYS A 224 -5.96 -10.49 -20.54
CA LYS A 224 -6.86 -10.91 -19.47
C LYS A 224 -6.05 -11.50 -18.32
N PRO A 225 -6.39 -11.20 -17.05
CA PRO A 225 -5.70 -11.79 -15.91
C PRO A 225 -5.83 -13.31 -15.88
N ILE A 226 -4.70 -13.98 -15.72
CA ILE A 226 -4.66 -15.42 -15.48
C ILE A 226 -4.97 -15.67 -14.01
N PHE A 227 -6.11 -16.29 -13.78
CA PHE A 227 -6.59 -16.60 -12.44
C PHE A 227 -5.94 -17.88 -11.95
N MET A 228 -4.84 -17.76 -11.25
CA MET A 228 -4.06 -18.88 -10.74
C MET A 228 -3.71 -18.66 -9.27
N VAL A 229 -3.53 -19.76 -8.56
CA VAL A 229 -2.91 -19.72 -7.25
C VAL A 229 -1.44 -19.33 -7.45
N ALA A 230 -1.09 -18.12 -7.08
CA ALA A 230 0.30 -17.72 -7.11
C ALA A 230 1.03 -18.46 -5.98
N ALA A 231 2.10 -19.15 -6.33
CA ALA A 231 2.91 -19.85 -5.35
C ALA A 231 3.55 -18.83 -4.40
N GLU A 232 2.90 -18.63 -3.26
CA GLU A 232 3.45 -17.98 -2.07
C GLU A 232 3.98 -16.54 -2.13
N PRO A 233 3.52 -15.58 -2.97
CA PRO A 233 3.85 -14.19 -2.72
C PRO A 233 3.26 -13.77 -1.38
N GLY A 234 4.01 -12.96 -0.62
CA GLY A 234 3.51 -12.42 0.66
C GLY A 234 2.30 -11.52 0.45
N VAL A 235 2.30 -10.74 -0.64
CA VAL A 235 1.24 -9.80 -1.00
C VAL A 235 0.90 -9.93 -2.50
N LEU A 236 -0.38 -9.94 -2.82
CA LEU A 236 -0.92 -9.89 -4.19
C LEU A 236 -1.46 -8.50 -4.51
N HIS A 237 -1.09 -7.94 -5.66
CA HIS A 237 -1.50 -6.63 -6.10
C HIS A 237 -2.37 -6.69 -7.36
N PHE A 238 -3.61 -6.22 -7.27
CA PHE A 238 -4.60 -6.27 -8.34
C PHE A 238 -4.60 -4.98 -9.18
N LYS A 239 -3.46 -4.61 -9.77
CA LYS A 239 -3.28 -3.37 -10.55
C LYS A 239 -4.18 -3.31 -11.78
N GLY A 240 -4.69 -2.12 -12.09
CA GLY A 240 -5.40 -1.83 -13.33
C GLY A 240 -6.59 -2.75 -13.58
N ALA A 241 -6.64 -3.43 -14.73
CA ALA A 241 -7.73 -4.34 -15.10
C ALA A 241 -7.92 -5.54 -14.15
N ARG A 242 -6.94 -5.84 -13.30
CA ARG A 242 -7.01 -6.94 -12.33
C ARG A 242 -7.91 -6.61 -11.13
N LYS A 243 -8.16 -5.33 -10.83
CA LYS A 243 -8.94 -4.87 -9.66
C LYS A 243 -10.28 -5.58 -9.54
N GLY A 244 -11.01 -5.73 -10.65
CA GLY A 244 -12.30 -6.42 -10.69
C GLY A 244 -12.26 -7.91 -10.32
N LEU A 245 -11.07 -8.51 -10.20
CA LEU A 245 -10.91 -9.91 -9.81
C LEU A 245 -10.63 -10.10 -8.31
N MET A 246 -10.38 -9.03 -7.57
CA MET A 246 -9.94 -9.13 -6.18
C MET A 246 -10.92 -9.89 -5.31
N LEU A 247 -12.22 -9.54 -5.35
CA LEU A 247 -13.28 -10.24 -4.62
C LEU A 247 -13.36 -11.71 -5.04
N ARG A 248 -13.36 -11.97 -6.33
CA ARG A 248 -13.42 -13.32 -6.87
C ARG A 248 -12.24 -14.17 -6.40
N TYR A 249 -11.03 -13.62 -6.41
CA TYR A 249 -9.83 -14.30 -5.91
C TYR A 249 -9.94 -14.60 -4.41
N ALA A 250 -10.40 -13.63 -3.62
CA ALA A 250 -10.60 -13.82 -2.19
C ALA A 250 -11.58 -14.98 -1.90
N VAL A 251 -12.68 -15.06 -2.65
CA VAL A 251 -13.70 -16.11 -2.46
C VAL A 251 -13.24 -17.45 -3.03
N GLU A 252 -12.88 -17.51 -4.33
CA GLU A 252 -12.65 -18.79 -5.02
C GLU A 252 -11.28 -19.42 -4.68
N ILE A 253 -10.27 -18.61 -4.37
CA ILE A 253 -8.91 -19.09 -4.12
C ILE A 253 -8.55 -19.07 -2.64
N LEU A 254 -8.86 -17.97 -1.94
CA LEU A 254 -8.51 -17.86 -0.52
C LEU A 254 -9.59 -18.40 0.42
N GLY A 255 -10.78 -18.75 -0.10
CA GLY A 255 -11.85 -19.38 0.64
C GLY A 255 -12.58 -18.46 1.61
N PHE A 256 -12.61 -17.14 1.33
CA PHE A 256 -13.43 -16.21 2.11
C PHE A 256 -14.91 -16.34 1.72
N ASP A 257 -15.79 -16.17 2.70
CA ASP A 257 -17.21 -15.96 2.45
C ASP A 257 -17.46 -14.47 2.19
N ALA A 258 -18.22 -14.16 1.14
CA ALA A 258 -18.63 -12.80 0.79
C ALA A 258 -20.17 -12.76 0.65
N VAL A 259 -20.81 -11.90 1.41
CA VAL A 259 -22.25 -11.71 1.38
C VAL A 259 -22.54 -10.23 1.07
N GLU A 260 -23.41 -9.98 0.09
CA GLU A 260 -23.88 -8.61 -0.16
C GLU A 260 -24.63 -8.09 1.07
N ASP A 261 -24.19 -6.95 1.58
CA ASP A 261 -24.79 -6.28 2.74
C ASP A 261 -24.69 -4.75 2.55
N ALA A 262 -25.79 -4.14 2.15
CA ALA A 262 -25.86 -2.70 1.91
C ALA A 262 -25.67 -1.87 3.20
N SER A 263 -25.65 -2.46 4.38
CA SER A 263 -25.42 -1.76 5.65
C SER A 263 -23.94 -1.57 5.97
N VAL A 264 -23.04 -2.25 5.25
CA VAL A 264 -21.59 -2.11 5.43
C VAL A 264 -20.95 -1.31 4.30
N ALA A 265 -19.87 -0.63 4.62
CA ALA A 265 -19.09 0.09 3.62
C ALA A 265 -18.62 -0.85 2.50
N GLY A 266 -18.75 -0.41 1.25
CA GLY A 266 -18.42 -1.23 0.08
C GLY A 266 -19.47 -2.25 -0.32
N GLY A 267 -20.57 -2.40 0.45
CA GLY A 267 -21.68 -3.28 0.11
C GLY A 267 -21.41 -4.79 0.26
N TRP A 268 -20.28 -5.15 0.87
CA TRP A 268 -19.89 -6.56 1.07
C TRP A 268 -19.42 -6.82 2.49
N LYS A 269 -20.03 -7.80 3.14
CA LYS A 269 -19.52 -8.37 4.38
C LYS A 269 -18.62 -9.55 4.04
N ILE A 270 -17.33 -9.41 4.37
CA ILE A 270 -16.31 -10.43 4.11
C ILE A 270 -15.98 -11.12 5.43
N SER A 271 -15.94 -12.46 5.41
CA SER A 271 -15.53 -13.26 6.56
C SER A 271 -14.54 -14.35 6.11
N GLY A 272 -13.55 -14.63 6.95
CA GLY A 272 -12.59 -15.71 6.67
C GLY A 272 -13.25 -17.07 6.67
N PRO A 273 -12.60 -18.08 6.08
CA PRO A 273 -13.05 -19.46 6.20
C PRO A 273 -13.08 -19.86 7.69
N VAL A 274 -14.19 -20.51 8.09
CA VAL A 274 -14.39 -21.02 9.44
C VAL A 274 -13.47 -22.22 9.69
#